data_ad6cef2533648d1a6f921d4f338eaf36
#
_entry.id   ad6cef2533648d1a6f921d4f338eaf36
#
_cell.length_a   1.000
_cell.length_b   1.000
_cell.length_c   1.000
_cell.angle_alpha   90.00
_cell.angle_beta   90.00
_cell.angle_gamma   90.00
#
_symmetry.space_group_name_H-M   'P 1'
#
loop_
_entity.id
_entity.type
_entity.pdbx_description
1 polymer ?
#
loop_
_entity_poly.entity_id
_entity_poly.type
_entity_poly.pdbx_seq_one_letter_code
_entity_poly.pdbx_strand_id
1 'polypeptide(L)'
;VPWLAGAQQSANSQNNVAEKDYIAYLFTYFTGNHISEEAVCYAVSTDGYTYWALNDNKPVIDSKIISSTGGVRDPHILRCKDGKTFYMVVTDMVSDNGWDSNRAMVLLKSTDLVNWNHSVINMQKRYAGQEKLKRVWAPQTIFDAEAGKYLVYWSMKYGDEADVIYYAYANKEFTDLEGEPKPLFIPENKKSCIDGDIVFKDGIFHLFYKTEGHGNGIKVATTRSLTSGQWEEQPDYKQQTTEA
;
A
#
# COMPACT_ATOMS: atom_id res chain seq x y z
N VAL A 1 36.33 -22.09 -35.23
CA VAL A 1 36.54 -21.94 -33.77
C VAL A 1 35.63 -20.82 -33.30
N PRO A 2 34.53 -21.06 -32.54
CA PRO A 2 33.68 -20.00 -32.06
C PRO A 2 34.20 -19.48 -30.71
N TRP A 3 34.25 -18.17 -30.59
CA TRP A 3 34.53 -17.47 -29.37
C TRP A 3 33.27 -17.42 -28.51
N LEU A 4 33.34 -18.06 -27.36
CA LEU A 4 32.37 -17.88 -26.29
C LEU A 4 32.71 -16.59 -25.52
N ALA A 5 31.93 -15.54 -25.68
CA ALA A 5 31.95 -14.38 -24.82
C ALA A 5 31.21 -14.73 -23.51
N GLY A 6 31.98 -14.99 -22.47
CA GLY A 6 31.45 -15.14 -21.12
C GLY A 6 30.99 -13.79 -20.60
N ALA A 7 29.68 -13.63 -20.42
CA ALA A 7 29.11 -12.53 -19.64
C ALA A 7 29.49 -12.74 -18.16
N GLN A 8 30.44 -11.98 -17.66
CA GLN A 8 30.68 -11.84 -16.23
C GLN A 8 29.50 -11.09 -15.61
N GLN A 9 28.61 -11.82 -14.97
CA GLN A 9 27.71 -11.25 -13.99
C GLN A 9 28.53 -10.74 -12.82
N SER A 10 28.69 -9.43 -12.73
CA SER A 10 29.18 -8.79 -11.51
C SER A 10 28.17 -9.03 -10.39
N ALA A 11 28.49 -9.96 -9.51
CA ALA A 11 27.77 -10.16 -8.27
C ALA A 11 27.99 -8.91 -7.39
N ASN A 12 27.06 -7.96 -7.45
CA ASN A 12 26.92 -6.96 -6.42
C ASN A 12 26.34 -7.67 -5.21
N SER A 13 27.19 -8.08 -4.27
CA SER A 13 26.80 -8.60 -2.98
C SER A 13 26.23 -7.47 -2.12
N GLN A 14 25.02 -7.03 -2.43
CA GLN A 14 24.18 -6.36 -1.45
C GLN A 14 23.73 -7.46 -0.48
N ASN A 15 24.01 -7.28 0.81
CA ASN A 15 23.55 -8.14 1.90
C ASN A 15 22.02 -8.13 1.92
N ASN A 16 21.40 -8.93 1.06
CA ASN A 16 19.97 -9.23 1.15
C ASN A 16 19.82 -10.11 2.38
N VAL A 17 19.34 -9.52 3.48
CA VAL A 17 18.90 -10.28 4.65
C VAL A 17 17.80 -11.21 4.15
N ALA A 18 18.03 -12.51 4.22
CA ALA A 18 17.03 -13.48 3.80
C ALA A 18 15.90 -13.48 4.82
N GLU A 19 14.66 -13.78 4.38
CA GLU A 19 13.49 -13.84 5.26
C GLU A 19 13.72 -14.74 6.49
N LYS A 20 14.46 -15.85 6.33
CA LYS A 20 14.88 -16.76 7.42
C LYS A 20 15.71 -16.08 8.52
N ASP A 21 16.29 -14.92 8.26
CA ASP A 21 17.12 -14.18 9.21
C ASP A 21 16.30 -13.13 9.99
N TYR A 22 15.01 -12.98 9.69
CA TYR A 22 14.11 -12.13 10.45
C TYR A 22 13.74 -12.80 11.76
N ILE A 23 13.80 -12.02 12.84
CA ILE A 23 13.51 -12.49 14.19
C ILE A 23 12.16 -12.05 14.73
N ALA A 24 11.48 -11.18 14.01
CA ALA A 24 10.17 -10.63 14.39
C ALA A 24 9.41 -10.10 13.16
N TYR A 25 8.10 -10.00 13.35
CA TYR A 25 7.17 -9.37 12.43
C TYR A 25 6.70 -8.04 13.03
N LEU A 26 6.64 -6.99 12.22
CA LEU A 26 6.05 -5.71 12.59
C LEU A 26 4.68 -5.58 11.92
N PHE A 27 3.67 -5.28 12.73
CA PHE A 27 2.32 -4.96 12.29
C PHE A 27 2.03 -3.49 12.52
N THR A 28 1.57 -2.79 11.50
CA THR A 28 1.14 -1.39 11.58
C THR A 28 -0.38 -1.35 11.50
N TYR A 29 -1.01 -0.56 12.36
CA TYR A 29 -2.47 -0.49 12.46
C TYR A 29 -2.93 0.86 13.00
N PHE A 30 -4.22 1.10 12.98
CA PHE A 30 -4.91 2.18 13.68
C PHE A 30 -6.07 1.55 14.49
N THR A 31 -6.62 2.27 15.46
CA THR A 31 -7.46 1.62 16.48
C THR A 31 -8.96 1.84 16.34
N GLY A 32 -9.40 2.78 15.51
CA GLY A 32 -10.82 3.01 15.31
C GLY A 32 -11.16 4.21 14.42
N ASN A 33 -12.41 4.67 14.50
CA ASN A 33 -13.01 5.67 13.61
C ASN A 33 -13.21 7.05 14.27
N HIS A 34 -12.42 7.37 15.28
CA HIS A 34 -12.41 8.68 15.92
C HIS A 34 -11.03 9.31 15.77
N ILE A 35 -10.94 10.62 15.67
CA ILE A 35 -9.67 11.35 15.44
C ILE A 35 -8.54 10.93 16.39
N SER A 36 -8.86 10.55 17.63
CA SER A 36 -7.87 10.05 18.60
C SER A 36 -7.39 8.62 18.33
N GLU A 37 -8.08 7.88 17.47
CA GLU A 37 -7.84 6.49 17.10
C GLU A 37 -7.25 6.36 15.68
N GLU A 38 -7.34 7.44 14.89
CA GLU A 38 -6.84 7.55 13.52
C GLU A 38 -5.37 7.99 13.53
N ALA A 39 -4.52 7.08 14.00
CA ALA A 39 -3.08 7.28 14.10
C ALA A 39 -2.34 5.96 13.99
N VAL A 40 -1.06 6.02 13.57
CA VAL A 40 -0.23 4.83 13.39
C VAL A 40 0.15 4.24 14.75
N CYS A 41 -0.22 2.98 14.97
CA CYS A 41 0.21 2.14 16.07
C CYS A 41 1.06 0.99 15.54
N TYR A 42 1.92 0.43 16.42
CA TYR A 42 2.76 -0.73 16.12
C TYR A 42 2.44 -1.89 17.05
N ALA A 43 2.51 -3.09 16.50
CA ALA A 43 2.59 -4.32 17.27
C ALA A 43 3.70 -5.22 16.71
N VAL A 44 4.29 -6.04 17.55
CA VAL A 44 5.34 -6.99 17.17
C VAL A 44 4.93 -8.41 17.49
N SER A 45 5.42 -9.34 16.67
CA SER A 45 5.24 -10.77 16.86
C SER A 45 6.55 -11.51 16.56
N THR A 46 6.78 -12.63 17.23
CA THR A 46 7.88 -13.54 16.93
C THR A 46 7.42 -14.81 16.20
N ASP A 47 6.10 -15.04 16.12
CA ASP A 47 5.50 -16.21 15.48
C ASP A 47 4.62 -15.86 14.26
N GLY A 48 4.34 -14.56 14.04
CA GLY A 48 3.48 -14.05 12.98
C GLY A 48 1.98 -14.19 13.25
N TYR A 49 1.58 -14.71 14.41
CA TYR A 49 0.19 -14.95 14.79
C TYR A 49 -0.22 -14.20 16.04
N THR A 50 0.65 -14.15 17.04
CA THR A 50 0.41 -13.46 18.30
C THR A 50 1.16 -12.15 18.32
N TYR A 51 0.45 -11.03 18.42
CA TYR A 51 1.03 -9.70 18.38
C TYR A 51 0.88 -8.97 19.71
N TRP A 52 1.93 -8.26 20.11
CA TRP A 52 1.95 -7.40 21.29
C TRP A 52 2.04 -5.96 20.85
N ALA A 53 1.05 -5.15 21.25
CA ALA A 53 1.04 -3.73 20.98
C ALA A 53 2.24 -3.04 21.63
N LEU A 54 2.91 -2.17 20.89
CA LEU A 54 3.97 -1.31 21.42
C LEU A 54 3.39 -0.01 21.96
N ASN A 55 4.18 0.70 22.77
CA ASN A 55 3.83 2.03 23.32
C ASN A 55 2.48 2.04 24.08
N ASP A 56 2.16 0.95 24.81
CA ASP A 56 0.89 0.81 25.53
C ASP A 56 -0.34 0.97 24.61
N ASN A 57 -0.27 0.48 23.38
CA ASN A 57 -1.29 0.64 22.35
C ASN A 57 -1.61 2.10 21.98
N LYS A 58 -0.64 3.00 22.19
CA LYS A 58 -0.75 4.41 21.83
C LYS A 58 -0.05 4.67 20.49
N PRO A 59 -0.42 5.75 19.78
CA PRO A 59 0.23 6.14 18.55
C PRO A 59 1.76 6.28 18.70
N VAL A 60 2.48 5.81 17.67
CA VAL A 60 3.94 5.92 17.57
C VAL A 60 4.38 7.09 16.69
N ILE A 61 3.44 7.68 15.93
CA ILE A 61 3.64 8.85 15.09
C ILE A 61 2.49 9.82 15.36
N ASP A 62 2.79 11.10 15.53
CA ASP A 62 1.77 12.14 15.67
C ASP A 62 1.13 12.46 14.32
N SER A 63 -0.12 12.06 14.14
CA SER A 63 -0.89 12.27 12.91
C SER A 63 -1.02 13.74 12.52
N LYS A 64 -1.04 14.66 13.48
CA LYS A 64 -1.14 16.10 13.23
C LYS A 64 0.11 16.66 12.57
N ILE A 65 1.26 16.01 12.76
CA ILE A 65 2.53 16.43 12.15
C ILE A 65 2.60 15.92 10.70
N ILE A 66 2.17 14.70 10.46
CA ILE A 66 2.41 14.02 9.16
C ILE A 66 1.27 14.17 8.17
N SER A 67 0.06 14.54 8.59
CA SER A 67 -1.12 14.61 7.74
C SER A 67 -1.68 16.02 7.58
N SER A 68 -2.50 16.24 6.57
CA SER A 68 -3.20 17.51 6.35
C SER A 68 -4.52 17.61 7.10
N THR A 69 -5.10 16.47 7.49
CA THR A 69 -6.39 16.38 8.20
C THR A 69 -6.25 16.28 9.71
N GLY A 70 -5.08 15.85 10.20
CA GLY A 70 -4.81 15.58 11.61
C GLY A 70 -5.08 14.12 12.02
N GLY A 71 -5.55 13.27 11.10
CA GLY A 71 -5.74 11.83 11.27
C GLY A 71 -5.12 11.04 10.14
N VAL A 72 -4.71 9.80 10.41
CA VAL A 72 -4.24 8.85 9.40
C VAL A 72 -4.80 7.45 9.66
N ARG A 73 -5.05 6.71 8.57
CA ARG A 73 -5.65 5.37 8.58
C ARG A 73 -4.85 4.44 7.68
N ASP A 74 -5.17 3.16 7.74
CA ASP A 74 -4.70 2.11 6.82
C ASP A 74 -3.17 2.11 6.63
N PRO A 75 -2.36 2.11 7.70
CA PRO A 75 -0.92 2.15 7.55
C PRO A 75 -0.39 0.85 6.95
N HIS A 76 0.24 0.97 5.77
CA HIS A 76 0.99 -0.12 5.15
C HIS A 76 2.48 0.17 5.20
N ILE A 77 3.27 -0.79 5.68
CA ILE A 77 4.72 -0.66 5.80
C ILE A 77 5.45 -1.69 4.92
N LEU A 78 6.50 -1.24 4.24
CA LEU A 78 7.35 -2.06 3.41
C LEU A 78 8.82 -1.87 3.78
N ARG A 79 9.55 -2.97 4.02
CA ARG A 79 11.00 -2.96 4.10
C ARG A 79 11.58 -2.95 2.69
N CYS A 80 12.43 -1.97 2.38
CA CYS A 80 13.04 -1.84 1.06
C CYS A 80 14.10 -2.91 0.79
N LYS A 81 14.43 -3.09 -0.49
CA LYS A 81 15.43 -4.07 -0.93
C LYS A 81 16.83 -3.88 -0.35
N ASP A 82 17.16 -2.66 0.09
CA ASP A 82 18.44 -2.38 0.78
C ASP A 82 18.50 -2.98 2.20
N GLY A 83 17.38 -3.51 2.69
CA GLY A 83 17.24 -4.12 4.01
C GLY A 83 17.32 -3.15 5.18
N LYS A 84 17.42 -1.84 4.93
CA LYS A 84 17.64 -0.79 5.93
C LYS A 84 16.59 0.32 5.89
N THR A 85 16.10 0.65 4.70
CA THR A 85 15.06 1.67 4.50
C THR A 85 13.70 1.04 4.64
N PHE A 86 12.78 1.78 5.25
CA PHE A 86 11.36 1.44 5.34
C PHE A 86 10.55 2.53 4.68
N TYR A 87 9.59 2.12 3.87
CA TYR A 87 8.54 2.99 3.37
C TYR A 87 7.24 2.67 4.08
N MET A 88 6.46 3.69 4.38
CA MET A 88 5.10 3.53 4.84
C MET A 88 4.19 4.46 4.05
N VAL A 89 2.99 4.01 3.78
CA VAL A 89 1.94 4.83 3.16
C VAL A 89 0.70 4.77 4.04
N VAL A 90 0.00 5.88 4.18
CA VAL A 90 -1.20 5.98 5.01
C VAL A 90 -2.26 6.83 4.32
N THR A 91 -3.52 6.55 4.57
CA THR A 91 -4.66 7.39 4.19
C THR A 91 -4.65 8.66 5.05
N ASP A 92 -4.60 9.85 4.45
CA ASP A 92 -4.74 11.14 5.14
C ASP A 92 -6.22 11.46 5.31
N MET A 93 -6.80 11.08 6.44
CA MET A 93 -8.24 11.16 6.66
C MET A 93 -8.59 11.26 8.14
N VAL A 94 -9.65 12.00 8.42
CA VAL A 94 -10.43 11.95 9.67
C VAL A 94 -11.85 11.57 9.30
N SER A 95 -12.32 10.40 9.75
CA SER A 95 -13.63 9.85 9.37
C SER A 95 -14.82 10.68 9.88
N ASP A 96 -14.64 11.41 10.97
CA ASP A 96 -15.64 12.37 11.49
C ASP A 96 -15.97 13.48 10.47
N ASN A 97 -15.07 13.76 9.50
CA ASN A 97 -15.31 14.69 8.40
C ASN A 97 -16.14 14.07 7.25
N GLY A 98 -16.53 12.81 7.36
CA GLY A 98 -17.29 12.04 6.38
C GLY A 98 -16.41 11.13 5.52
N TRP A 99 -16.98 10.01 5.10
CA TRP A 99 -16.28 8.97 4.33
C TRP A 99 -15.83 9.41 2.92
N ASP A 100 -16.43 10.44 2.36
CA ASP A 100 -16.05 11.02 1.07
C ASP A 100 -15.19 12.30 1.21
N SER A 101 -14.58 12.53 2.38
CA SER A 101 -13.92 13.79 2.69
C SER A 101 -12.43 13.83 2.30
N ASN A 102 -11.76 12.69 2.16
CA ASN A 102 -10.31 12.68 1.96
C ASN A 102 -9.91 12.82 0.47
N ARG A 103 -8.76 13.47 0.25
CA ARG A 103 -8.19 13.72 -1.08
C ARG A 103 -6.71 13.40 -1.14
N ALA A 104 -6.15 12.87 -0.03
CA ALA A 104 -4.72 12.75 0.11
C ALA A 104 -4.31 11.42 0.74
N MET A 105 -3.08 11.05 0.48
CA MET A 105 -2.31 10.04 1.19
C MET A 105 -1.00 10.65 1.68
N VAL A 106 -0.33 9.99 2.60
CA VAL A 106 1.01 10.38 3.04
C VAL A 106 2.01 9.29 2.67
N LEU A 107 3.11 9.71 2.06
CA LEU A 107 4.29 8.87 1.85
C LEU A 107 5.27 9.13 2.99
N LEU A 108 5.79 8.06 3.61
CA LEU A 108 6.73 8.16 4.72
C LEU A 108 7.96 7.29 4.46
N LYS A 109 9.13 7.77 4.90
CA LYS A 109 10.40 7.08 4.78
C LYS A 109 11.16 7.13 6.10
N SER A 110 11.70 6.00 6.54
CA SER A 110 12.51 5.87 7.75
C SER A 110 13.65 4.88 7.55
N THR A 111 14.67 4.96 8.41
CA THR A 111 15.74 3.95 8.53
C THR A 111 15.82 3.34 9.92
N ASP A 112 14.96 3.76 10.84
CA ASP A 112 14.97 3.32 12.25
C ASP A 112 13.58 2.98 12.81
N LEU A 113 12.50 3.16 11.99
CA LEU A 113 11.09 2.94 12.38
C LEU A 113 10.56 3.93 13.45
N VAL A 114 11.35 4.90 13.84
CA VAL A 114 11.04 5.91 14.87
C VAL A 114 10.92 7.29 14.24
N ASN A 115 11.94 7.68 13.48
CA ASN A 115 12.00 8.97 12.81
C ASN A 115 11.55 8.85 11.36
N TRP A 116 10.51 9.58 10.99
CA TRP A 116 9.88 9.49 9.67
C TRP A 116 9.94 10.83 8.95
N ASN A 117 10.56 10.84 7.76
CA ASN A 117 10.35 11.90 6.79
C ASN A 117 9.03 11.63 6.08
N HIS A 118 8.22 12.64 5.83
CA HIS A 118 6.90 12.49 5.24
C HIS A 118 6.61 13.52 4.14
N SER A 119 5.69 13.17 3.26
CA SER A 119 5.14 14.04 2.21
C SER A 119 3.67 13.75 2.02
N VAL A 120 2.83 14.78 2.10
CA VAL A 120 1.40 14.69 1.83
C VAL A 120 1.15 14.85 0.34
N ILE A 121 0.53 13.85 -0.28
CA ILE A 121 0.16 13.87 -1.69
C ILE A 121 -1.35 14.06 -1.81
N ASN A 122 -1.77 15.31 -2.00
CA ASN A 122 -3.17 15.61 -2.26
C ASN A 122 -3.46 15.49 -3.76
N MET A 123 -4.18 14.45 -4.15
CA MET A 123 -4.47 14.11 -5.54
C MET A 123 -5.24 15.23 -6.27
N GLN A 124 -6.20 15.84 -5.59
CA GLN A 124 -7.03 16.89 -6.18
C GLN A 124 -6.24 18.17 -6.46
N LYS A 125 -5.25 18.49 -5.62
CA LYS A 125 -4.38 19.65 -5.81
C LYS A 125 -3.22 19.37 -6.75
N ARG A 126 -2.76 18.10 -6.79
CA ARG A 126 -1.57 17.69 -7.53
C ARG A 126 -1.83 17.51 -9.02
N TYR A 127 -3.04 17.08 -9.40
CA TYR A 127 -3.40 16.73 -10.77
C TYR A 127 -4.63 17.50 -11.22
N ALA A 128 -4.64 17.92 -12.50
CA ALA A 128 -5.80 18.54 -13.12
C ALA A 128 -6.93 17.51 -13.36
N GLY A 129 -8.16 17.96 -13.46
CA GLY A 129 -9.31 17.09 -13.76
C GLY A 129 -9.80 16.23 -12.58
N GLN A 130 -9.33 16.52 -11.36
CA GLN A 130 -9.67 15.77 -10.15
C GLN A 130 -10.80 16.38 -9.33
N GLU A 131 -11.62 17.25 -9.92
CA GLU A 131 -12.67 18.00 -9.22
C GLU A 131 -13.75 17.09 -8.62
N LYS A 132 -14.02 15.95 -9.29
CA LYS A 132 -15.01 14.96 -8.85
C LYS A 132 -14.45 13.90 -7.90
N LEU A 133 -13.14 13.96 -7.57
CA LEU A 133 -12.54 13.00 -6.67
C LEU A 133 -13.21 13.04 -5.29
N LYS A 134 -13.60 11.89 -4.76
CA LYS A 134 -14.25 11.74 -3.44
C LYS A 134 -13.38 11.00 -2.43
N ARG A 135 -12.60 10.03 -2.89
CA ARG A 135 -11.84 9.11 -2.00
C ARG A 135 -10.44 8.85 -2.52
N VAL A 136 -9.48 8.78 -1.60
CA VAL A 136 -8.12 8.30 -1.78
C VAL A 136 -7.84 7.39 -0.58
N TRP A 137 -8.12 6.09 -0.69
CA TRP A 137 -8.18 5.19 0.45
C TRP A 137 -7.17 4.06 0.37
N ALA A 138 -6.71 3.63 1.56
CA ALA A 138 -5.92 2.44 1.79
C ALA A 138 -4.73 2.29 0.80
N PRO A 139 -3.81 3.28 0.76
CA PRO A 139 -2.64 3.17 -0.08
C PRO A 139 -1.72 2.06 0.42
N GLN A 140 -1.14 1.34 -0.54
CA GLN A 140 -0.09 0.37 -0.29
C GLN A 140 1.07 0.56 -1.25
N THR A 141 2.20 -0.09 -1.01
CA THR A 141 3.36 -0.01 -1.89
C THR A 141 4.04 -1.37 -2.05
N ILE A 142 4.53 -1.64 -3.26
CA ILE A 142 5.28 -2.83 -3.61
C ILE A 142 6.43 -2.45 -4.54
N PHE A 143 7.54 -3.19 -4.48
CA PHE A 143 8.61 -3.01 -5.45
C PHE A 143 8.28 -3.72 -6.77
N ASP A 144 8.20 -2.95 -7.85
CA ASP A 144 8.10 -3.47 -9.21
C ASP A 144 9.49 -3.72 -9.78
N ALA A 145 9.84 -4.99 -9.90
CA ALA A 145 11.17 -5.39 -10.41
C ALA A 145 11.33 -5.11 -11.91
N GLU A 146 10.25 -5.11 -12.69
CA GLU A 146 10.29 -4.81 -14.13
C GLU A 146 10.60 -3.32 -14.37
N ALA A 147 9.96 -2.45 -13.59
CA ALA A 147 10.18 -1.00 -13.67
C ALA A 147 11.39 -0.53 -12.86
N GLY A 148 11.90 -1.34 -11.91
CA GLY A 148 12.95 -0.96 -10.98
C GLY A 148 12.51 0.14 -9.99
N LYS A 149 11.22 0.26 -9.70
CA LYS A 149 10.61 1.34 -8.92
C LYS A 149 9.64 0.80 -7.87
N TYR A 150 9.33 1.64 -6.88
CA TYR A 150 8.25 1.35 -5.95
C TYR A 150 6.93 1.85 -6.53
N LEU A 151 6.00 0.94 -6.70
CA LEU A 151 4.64 1.21 -7.13
C LEU A 151 3.81 1.48 -5.88
N VAL A 152 3.11 2.62 -5.85
CA VAL A 152 2.10 2.94 -4.85
C VAL A 152 0.74 2.73 -5.49
N TYR A 153 -0.17 2.03 -4.82
CA TYR A 153 -1.52 1.75 -5.33
C TYR A 153 -2.55 1.96 -4.23
N TRP A 154 -3.74 2.39 -4.60
CA TRP A 154 -4.76 2.82 -3.66
C TRP A 154 -6.14 2.81 -4.31
N SER A 155 -7.20 2.86 -3.51
CA SER A 155 -8.58 2.97 -4.00
C SER A 155 -8.96 4.42 -4.24
N MET A 156 -9.56 4.72 -5.40
CA MET A 156 -10.11 6.04 -5.73
C MET A 156 -11.54 5.94 -6.19
N LYS A 157 -12.33 7.00 -5.90
CA LYS A 157 -13.71 7.17 -6.33
C LYS A 157 -13.94 8.56 -6.90
N TYR A 158 -14.63 8.62 -8.03
CA TYR A 158 -15.05 9.86 -8.67
C TYR A 158 -16.57 9.95 -8.70
N GLY A 159 -17.14 11.03 -8.14
CA GLY A 159 -18.58 11.23 -8.14
C GLY A 159 -19.34 10.00 -7.62
N ASP A 160 -20.26 9.48 -8.42
CA ASP A 160 -21.07 8.30 -8.10
C ASP A 160 -20.55 7.02 -8.80
N GLU A 161 -19.35 7.08 -9.38
CA GLU A 161 -18.71 5.92 -10.01
C GLU A 161 -18.26 4.90 -8.96
N ALA A 162 -17.92 3.69 -9.42
CA ALA A 162 -17.35 2.65 -8.56
C ALA A 162 -15.96 3.05 -8.03
N ASP A 163 -15.62 2.58 -6.83
CA ASP A 163 -14.24 2.61 -6.36
C ASP A 163 -13.39 1.66 -7.19
N VAL A 164 -12.23 2.13 -7.63
CA VAL A 164 -11.28 1.40 -8.49
C VAL A 164 -9.88 1.51 -7.89
N ILE A 165 -9.06 0.48 -8.04
CA ILE A 165 -7.67 0.51 -7.60
C ILE A 165 -6.82 1.18 -8.67
N TYR A 166 -6.18 2.28 -8.29
CA TYR A 166 -5.25 3.07 -9.10
C TYR A 166 -3.81 2.88 -8.63
N TYR A 167 -2.86 3.29 -9.43
CA TYR A 167 -1.45 3.31 -9.09
C TYR A 167 -0.70 4.49 -9.70
N ALA A 168 0.43 4.80 -9.12
CA ALA A 168 1.53 5.55 -9.72
C ALA A 168 2.86 5.07 -9.12
N TYR A 169 3.97 5.31 -9.79
CA TYR A 169 5.28 5.03 -9.21
C TYR A 169 5.70 6.16 -8.27
N ALA A 170 6.29 5.82 -7.14
CA ALA A 170 6.97 6.80 -6.31
C ALA A 170 8.27 7.26 -6.97
N ASN A 171 8.65 8.54 -6.74
CA ASN A 171 9.97 9.02 -7.10
C ASN A 171 11.06 8.32 -6.26
N LYS A 172 12.32 8.48 -6.65
CA LYS A 172 13.46 7.81 -6.01
C LYS A 172 13.60 8.13 -4.52
N GLU A 173 13.23 9.33 -4.11
CA GLU A 173 13.30 9.78 -2.72
C GLU A 173 12.13 9.32 -1.87
N PHE A 174 11.07 8.77 -2.49
CA PHE A 174 9.79 8.42 -1.87
C PHE A 174 9.09 9.63 -1.25
N THR A 175 9.10 10.75 -1.94
CA THR A 175 8.52 12.02 -1.51
C THR A 175 7.41 12.55 -2.41
N ASP A 176 7.24 11.98 -3.61
CA ASP A 176 6.20 12.35 -4.57
C ASP A 176 5.90 11.16 -5.49
N LEU A 177 4.84 11.27 -6.29
CA LEU A 177 4.47 10.32 -7.33
C LEU A 177 4.93 10.81 -8.70
N GLU A 178 5.39 9.88 -9.53
CA GLU A 178 5.75 10.15 -10.92
C GLU A 178 4.53 9.98 -11.84
N GLY A 179 4.16 11.06 -12.53
CA GLY A 179 3.04 11.06 -13.47
C GLY A 179 1.66 11.03 -12.80
N GLU A 180 0.63 10.92 -13.62
CA GLU A 180 -0.77 10.86 -13.17
C GLU A 180 -1.17 9.46 -12.73
N PRO A 181 -2.12 9.33 -11.80
CA PRO A 181 -2.68 8.03 -11.43
C PRO A 181 -3.30 7.30 -12.62
N LYS A 182 -3.05 6.01 -12.71
CA LYS A 182 -3.62 5.13 -13.74
C LYS A 182 -4.40 4.00 -13.08
N PRO A 183 -5.49 3.50 -13.67
CA PRO A 183 -6.14 2.29 -13.19
C PRO A 183 -5.16 1.12 -13.16
N LEU A 184 -5.09 0.43 -12.02
CA LEU A 184 -4.34 -0.82 -11.85
C LEU A 184 -5.27 -2.02 -12.02
N PHE A 185 -6.41 -1.97 -11.35
CA PHE A 185 -7.38 -3.06 -11.37
C PHE A 185 -8.81 -2.53 -11.32
N ILE A 186 -9.63 -3.04 -12.23
CA ILE A 186 -11.07 -2.83 -12.30
C ILE A 186 -11.71 -4.20 -12.35
N PRO A 187 -12.58 -4.59 -11.40
CA PRO A 187 -13.26 -5.88 -11.44
C PRO A 187 -14.07 -6.07 -12.72
N GLU A 188 -14.20 -7.31 -13.21
CA GLU A 188 -14.96 -7.63 -14.43
C GLU A 188 -16.41 -7.15 -14.36
N ASN A 189 -17.03 -7.24 -13.19
CA ASN A 189 -18.40 -6.76 -12.97
C ASN A 189 -18.51 -5.23 -12.86
N LYS A 190 -17.39 -4.50 -12.92
CA LYS A 190 -17.28 -3.03 -12.83
C LYS A 190 -17.90 -2.42 -11.57
N LYS A 191 -18.01 -3.18 -10.49
CA LYS A 191 -18.47 -2.69 -9.19
C LYS A 191 -17.30 -2.29 -8.32
N SER A 192 -17.60 -1.58 -7.23
CA SER A 192 -16.58 -1.05 -6.31
C SER A 192 -15.69 -2.15 -5.72
N CYS A 193 -14.39 -1.88 -5.72
CA CYS A 193 -13.37 -2.63 -5.01
C CYS A 193 -12.44 -1.68 -4.27
N ILE A 194 -12.11 -2.03 -3.03
CA ILE A 194 -11.25 -1.24 -2.13
C ILE A 194 -10.22 -2.14 -1.43
N ASP A 195 -9.34 -1.54 -0.66
CA ASP A 195 -8.41 -2.21 0.26
C ASP A 195 -7.58 -3.29 -0.43
N GLY A 196 -7.01 -2.95 -1.60
CA GLY A 196 -6.17 -3.89 -2.34
C GLY A 196 -4.86 -4.17 -1.62
N ASP A 197 -4.49 -5.45 -1.51
CA ASP A 197 -3.21 -5.92 -1.00
C ASP A 197 -2.55 -6.87 -2.01
N ILE A 198 -1.32 -6.55 -2.44
CA ILE A 198 -0.61 -7.34 -3.44
C ILE A 198 0.52 -8.13 -2.80
N VAL A 199 0.43 -9.44 -2.93
CA VAL A 199 1.49 -10.39 -2.51
C VAL A 199 2.12 -11.02 -3.75
N PHE A 200 3.45 -11.04 -3.80
CA PHE A 200 4.20 -11.75 -4.86
C PHE A 200 4.66 -13.10 -4.35
N LYS A 201 4.25 -14.16 -5.04
CA LYS A 201 4.63 -15.54 -4.71
C LYS A 201 4.75 -16.37 -5.97
N ASP A 202 5.83 -17.15 -6.07
CA ASP A 202 6.06 -18.13 -7.15
C ASP A 202 5.94 -17.54 -8.57
N GLY A 203 6.43 -16.28 -8.75
CA GLY A 203 6.39 -15.60 -10.04
C GLY A 203 5.04 -14.98 -10.41
N ILE A 204 4.09 -14.94 -9.48
CA ILE A 204 2.74 -14.43 -9.67
C ILE A 204 2.43 -13.37 -8.61
N PHE A 205 1.85 -12.25 -9.02
CA PHE A 205 1.25 -11.26 -8.14
C PHE A 205 -0.19 -11.66 -7.85
N HIS A 206 -0.56 -11.65 -6.57
CA HIS A 206 -1.90 -11.92 -6.09
C HIS A 206 -2.43 -10.64 -5.45
N LEU A 207 -3.45 -10.04 -6.04
CA LEU A 207 -4.18 -8.91 -5.51
C LEU A 207 -5.38 -9.43 -4.72
N PHE A 208 -5.34 -9.30 -3.41
CA PHE A 208 -6.51 -9.46 -2.54
C PHE A 208 -7.22 -8.12 -2.50
N TYR A 209 -8.51 -8.09 -2.68
CA TYR A 209 -9.29 -6.86 -2.64
C TYR A 209 -10.67 -7.10 -2.02
N LYS A 210 -11.18 -6.07 -1.36
CA LYS A 210 -12.51 -6.08 -0.76
C LYS A 210 -13.55 -5.58 -1.76
N THR A 211 -14.65 -6.30 -1.89
CA THR A 211 -15.84 -5.80 -2.59
C THR A 211 -16.59 -4.83 -1.69
N GLU A 212 -17.11 -3.72 -2.22
CA GLU A 212 -17.74 -2.67 -1.45
C GLU A 212 -19.16 -2.38 -1.95
N GLY A 213 -20.12 -2.41 -1.01
CA GLY A 213 -21.52 -2.02 -1.29
C GLY A 213 -22.34 -3.03 -2.11
N HIS A 214 -21.83 -4.25 -2.38
CA HIS A 214 -22.54 -5.26 -3.16
C HIS A 214 -22.26 -6.70 -2.72
N GLY A 215 -22.30 -6.94 -1.40
CA GLY A 215 -21.91 -8.20 -0.79
C GLY A 215 -20.42 -8.14 -0.44
N ASN A 216 -20.12 -7.50 0.70
CA ASN A 216 -18.75 -7.30 1.15
C ASN A 216 -18.04 -8.64 1.39
N GLY A 217 -16.83 -8.74 0.89
CA GLY A 217 -16.01 -9.94 1.01
C GLY A 217 -14.69 -9.78 0.29
N ILE A 218 -13.74 -10.65 0.58
CA ILE A 218 -12.43 -10.65 -0.07
C ILE A 218 -12.46 -11.49 -1.34
N LYS A 219 -11.90 -10.95 -2.41
CA LYS A 219 -11.65 -11.64 -3.68
C LYS A 219 -10.18 -11.56 -4.04
N VAL A 220 -9.79 -12.34 -5.04
CA VAL A 220 -8.41 -12.42 -5.54
C VAL A 220 -8.39 -12.25 -7.04
N ALA A 221 -7.45 -11.47 -7.53
CA ALA A 221 -7.04 -11.43 -8.93
C ALA A 221 -5.54 -11.68 -9.02
N THR A 222 -5.07 -12.25 -10.12
CA THR A 222 -3.65 -12.58 -10.31
C THR A 222 -3.11 -12.02 -11.61
N THR A 223 -1.81 -11.74 -11.63
CA THR A 223 -1.08 -11.34 -12.85
C THR A 223 0.39 -11.73 -12.75
N ARG A 224 1.10 -11.77 -13.89
CA ARG A 224 2.55 -11.95 -13.93
C ARG A 224 3.32 -10.63 -14.01
N SER A 225 2.65 -9.53 -14.35
CA SER A 225 3.25 -8.20 -14.44
C SER A 225 2.30 -7.19 -13.87
N LEU A 226 2.79 -6.31 -12.96
CA LEU A 226 1.94 -5.38 -12.21
C LEU A 226 1.19 -4.40 -13.10
N THR A 227 1.86 -3.84 -14.12
CA THR A 227 1.32 -2.71 -14.89
C THR A 227 1.16 -2.99 -16.39
N SER A 228 1.82 -4.02 -16.92
CA SER A 228 1.72 -4.43 -18.32
C SER A 228 0.93 -5.73 -18.51
N GLY A 229 0.70 -6.50 -17.44
CA GLY A 229 -0.12 -7.71 -17.44
C GLY A 229 -1.62 -7.40 -17.32
N GLN A 230 -2.43 -8.37 -17.71
CA GLN A 230 -3.85 -8.35 -17.36
C GLN A 230 -4.04 -9.04 -16.02
N TRP A 231 -4.88 -8.47 -15.18
CA TRP A 231 -5.33 -9.08 -13.94
C TRP A 231 -6.49 -10.04 -14.24
N GLU A 232 -6.37 -11.26 -13.79
CA GLU A 232 -7.38 -12.32 -13.96
C GLU A 232 -8.03 -12.61 -12.61
N GLU A 233 -9.35 -12.39 -12.48
CA GLU A 233 -10.08 -12.74 -11.27
C GLU A 233 -10.06 -14.25 -11.03
N GLN A 234 -9.93 -14.66 -9.76
CA GLN A 234 -9.89 -16.05 -9.33
C GLN A 234 -11.24 -16.46 -8.70
N PRO A 235 -12.22 -16.91 -9.50
CA PRO A 235 -13.59 -17.16 -9.02
C PRO A 235 -13.68 -18.30 -8.00
N ASP A 236 -12.70 -19.21 -8.02
CA ASP A 236 -12.65 -20.36 -7.11
C ASP A 236 -12.12 -20.01 -5.71
N TYR A 237 -11.53 -18.81 -5.55
CA TYR A 237 -11.12 -18.37 -4.23
C TYR A 237 -12.35 -18.19 -3.32
N LYS A 238 -12.26 -18.76 -2.13
CA LYS A 238 -13.28 -18.62 -1.07
C LYS A 238 -12.63 -18.10 0.18
N GLN A 239 -13.05 -16.91 0.63
CA GLN A 239 -12.62 -16.45 1.95
C GLN A 239 -13.15 -17.41 3.03
N GLN A 240 -12.35 -17.61 4.07
CA GLN A 240 -12.67 -18.56 5.14
C GLN A 240 -13.47 -17.93 6.28
N THR A 241 -13.57 -16.61 6.32
CA THR A 241 -14.34 -15.87 7.31
C THR A 241 -15.57 -15.24 6.68
N THR A 242 -16.57 -14.89 7.49
CA THR A 242 -17.79 -14.21 7.05
C THR A 242 -17.65 -12.69 7.09
N GLU A 243 -16.55 -12.20 7.66
CA GLU A 243 -16.26 -10.78 7.84
C GLU A 243 -15.11 -10.34 6.91
N ALA A 244 -15.23 -9.14 6.36
CA ALA A 244 -14.24 -8.52 5.50
C ALA A 244 -14.19 -6.99 5.75
#